data_6a8d62b9d282d5de60fb00c59014aaf2
#
_entry.id   6a8d62b9d282d5de60fb00c59014aaf2
#
_cell.length_a   1.000
_cell.length_b   1.000
_cell.length_c   1.000
_cell.angle_alpha   90.00
_cell.angle_beta   90.00
_cell.angle_gamma   90.00
#
_symmetry.space_group_name_H-M   'P 1'
#
loop_
_entity.id
_entity.type
_entity.pdbx_description
1 polymer ?
#
loop_
_entity_poly.entity_id
_entity_poly.type
_entity_poly.pdbx_seq_one_letter_code
_entity_poly.pdbx_strand_id
1 'polypeptide(L)'
;MNYLVLSNSIRAAVVTWGKSLSVDLAPFGITVNSIITGFIDTEHLAHLNEQKSNNMNIPVSEILEGIKKSIPSNRLGKPSEMGQLATFLASDKASYITGTAIPIDGGFLRSI
;
A
#
# COMPACT_ATOMS: atom_id res chain seq x y z
N MET A 1 -8.66 20.82 6.53
CA MET A 1 -8.63 19.74 5.52
C MET A 1 -8.42 18.41 6.21
N ASN A 2 -9.17 17.41 5.82
CA ASN A 2 -8.97 16.06 6.36
C ASN A 2 -7.60 15.54 5.90
N TYR A 3 -6.80 15.05 6.84
CA TYR A 3 -5.49 14.48 6.57
C TYR A 3 -5.54 13.36 5.50
N LEU A 4 -6.58 12.52 5.53
CA LEU A 4 -6.75 11.44 4.54
C LEU A 4 -6.96 11.97 3.13
N VAL A 5 -7.67 13.08 2.96
CA VAL A 5 -7.88 13.68 1.63
C VAL A 5 -6.56 14.14 1.04
N LEU A 6 -5.72 14.82 1.82
CA LEU A 6 -4.41 15.26 1.37
C LEU A 6 -3.50 14.06 1.04
N SER A 7 -3.43 13.09 1.94
CA SER A 7 -2.62 11.89 1.75
C SER A 7 -3.02 11.11 0.50
N ASN A 8 -4.32 10.90 0.30
CA ASN A 8 -4.84 10.17 -0.87
C ASN A 8 -4.58 10.93 -2.16
N SER A 9 -4.71 12.26 -2.14
CA SER A 9 -4.45 13.09 -3.33
C SER A 9 -3.00 13.01 -3.77
N ILE A 10 -2.06 13.07 -2.82
CA ILE A 10 -0.62 12.95 -3.09
C ILE A 10 -0.29 11.56 -3.63
N ARG A 11 -0.85 10.51 -3.04
CA ARG A 11 -0.63 9.12 -3.49
C ARG A 11 -1.15 8.91 -4.92
N ALA A 12 -2.34 9.42 -5.22
CA ALA A 12 -2.90 9.35 -6.58
C ALA A 12 -2.00 10.07 -7.59
N ALA A 13 -1.48 11.24 -7.23
CA ALA A 13 -0.56 11.98 -8.08
C ALA A 13 0.73 11.20 -8.36
N VAL A 14 1.30 10.54 -7.36
CA VAL A 14 2.50 9.71 -7.51
C VAL A 14 2.25 8.53 -8.45
N VAL A 15 1.12 7.85 -8.30
CA VAL A 15 0.76 6.72 -9.19
C VAL A 15 0.62 7.19 -10.63
N THR A 16 -0.05 8.31 -10.86
CA THR A 16 -0.23 8.87 -12.20
C THR A 16 1.10 9.32 -12.79
N TRP A 17 1.94 9.96 -12.00
CA TRP A 17 3.29 10.34 -12.43
C TRP A 17 4.13 9.12 -12.80
N GLY A 18 4.07 8.06 -12.00
CA GLY A 18 4.76 6.80 -12.28
C GLY A 18 4.30 6.18 -13.59
N LYS A 19 3.00 6.25 -13.90
CA LYS A 19 2.47 5.76 -15.17
C LYS A 19 3.04 6.55 -16.36
N SER A 20 3.06 7.87 -16.27
CA SER A 20 3.65 8.72 -17.34
C SER A 20 5.13 8.44 -17.50
N LEU A 21 5.86 8.35 -16.39
CA LEU A 21 7.30 8.07 -16.41
C LEU A 21 7.61 6.70 -17.02
N SER A 22 6.74 5.72 -16.80
CA SER A 22 6.92 4.37 -17.37
C SER A 22 6.92 4.39 -18.90
N VAL A 23 6.09 5.24 -19.50
CA VAL A 23 6.02 5.38 -20.97
C VAL A 23 7.32 5.98 -21.50
N ASP A 24 7.81 7.02 -20.86
CA ASP A 24 9.04 7.70 -21.29
C ASP A 24 10.28 6.83 -21.14
N LEU A 25 10.32 5.99 -20.13
CA LEU A 25 11.50 5.17 -19.81
C LEU A 25 11.48 3.76 -20.42
N ALA A 26 10.32 3.30 -20.91
CA ALA A 26 10.21 1.97 -21.50
C ALA A 26 11.20 1.73 -22.66
N PRO A 27 11.46 2.69 -23.57
CA PRO A 27 12.44 2.49 -24.65
C PRO A 27 13.86 2.20 -24.15
N PHE A 28 14.18 2.55 -22.91
CA PHE A 28 15.49 2.34 -22.32
C PHE A 28 15.56 1.05 -21.49
N GLY A 29 14.52 0.23 -21.52
CA GLY A 29 14.45 -0.99 -20.73
C GLY A 29 14.24 -0.77 -19.23
N ILE A 30 13.77 0.41 -18.84
CA ILE A 30 13.49 0.76 -17.45
C ILE A 30 12.00 0.60 -17.18
N THR A 31 11.67 -0.14 -16.13
CA THR A 31 10.29 -0.31 -15.69
C THR A 31 9.98 0.58 -14.49
N VAL A 32 8.75 1.09 -14.43
CA VAL A 32 8.27 1.91 -13.33
C VAL A 32 6.92 1.37 -12.89
N ASN A 33 6.85 0.89 -11.66
CA ASN A 33 5.63 0.31 -11.09
C ASN A 33 5.37 0.91 -9.72
N SER A 34 4.11 0.95 -9.33
CA SER A 34 3.68 1.44 -8.02
C SER A 34 3.12 0.29 -7.21
N ILE A 35 3.51 0.20 -5.95
CA ILE A 35 2.92 -0.73 -4.98
C ILE A 35 1.97 0.07 -4.09
N ILE A 36 0.71 -0.32 -4.08
CA ILE A 36 -0.31 0.31 -3.25
C ILE A 36 -0.48 -0.53 -2.00
N THR A 37 0.05 -0.02 -0.89
CA THR A 37 0.02 -0.77 0.38
C THR A 37 -1.29 -0.56 1.11
N GLY A 38 -1.85 -1.67 1.63
CA GLY A 38 -2.93 -1.64 2.61
C GLY A 38 -2.39 -1.58 4.03
N PHE A 39 -3.04 -2.29 4.93
CA PHE A 39 -2.61 -2.37 6.33
C PHE A 39 -1.52 -3.42 6.48
N ILE A 40 -0.30 -2.96 6.67
CA ILE A 40 0.89 -3.80 6.86
C ILE A 40 1.30 -3.73 8.34
N ASP A 41 1.63 -4.87 8.92
CA ASP A 41 2.05 -4.98 10.32
C ASP A 41 3.43 -4.35 10.53
N THR A 42 3.43 -3.07 10.86
CA THR A 42 4.64 -2.26 11.08
C THR A 42 4.57 -1.56 12.43
N GLU A 43 5.72 -1.12 12.93
CA GLU A 43 5.78 -0.31 14.14
C GLU A 43 4.98 1.00 13.99
N HIS A 44 5.01 1.58 12.80
CA HIS A 44 4.24 2.79 12.53
C HIS A 44 2.73 2.58 12.69
N LEU A 45 2.21 1.47 12.16
CA LEU A 45 0.79 1.14 12.34
C LEU A 45 0.45 0.87 13.81
N ALA A 46 1.31 0.15 14.53
CA ALA A 46 1.14 -0.09 15.96
C ALA A 46 1.09 1.23 16.74
N HIS A 47 1.98 2.18 16.41
CA HIS A 47 2.00 3.49 17.05
C HIS A 47 0.73 4.31 16.75
N LEU A 48 0.25 4.29 15.51
CA LEU A 48 -1.01 4.95 15.15
C LEU A 48 -2.20 4.34 15.90
N ASN A 49 -2.21 3.02 16.07
CA ASN A 49 -3.28 2.33 16.81
C ASN A 49 -3.25 2.69 18.30
N GLU A 50 -2.06 2.85 18.89
CA GLU A 50 -1.92 3.33 20.27
C GLU A 50 -2.47 4.75 20.42
N GLN A 51 -2.17 5.64 19.49
CA GLN A 51 -2.70 7.00 19.52
C GLN A 51 -4.23 7.00 19.41
N LYS A 52 -4.81 6.20 18.53
CA LYS A 52 -6.27 6.05 18.43
C LYS A 52 -6.87 5.49 19.71
N SER A 53 -6.23 4.49 20.31
CA SER A 53 -6.65 3.90 21.57
C SER A 53 -6.74 4.97 22.67
N ASN A 54 -5.73 5.80 22.79
CA ASN A 54 -5.70 6.87 23.78
C ASN A 54 -6.76 7.93 23.52
N ASN A 55 -6.95 8.32 22.25
CA ASN A 55 -7.89 9.37 21.88
C ASN A 55 -9.36 8.93 21.99
N MET A 56 -9.64 7.68 21.68
CA MET A 56 -11.00 7.13 21.69
C MET A 56 -11.33 6.41 23.00
N ASN A 57 -10.36 6.25 23.87
CA ASN A 57 -10.51 5.54 25.15
C ASN A 57 -11.05 4.11 25.00
N ILE A 58 -10.54 3.39 24.00
CA ILE A 58 -10.84 1.98 23.75
C ILE A 58 -9.53 1.17 23.67
N PRO A 59 -9.57 -0.14 23.97
CA PRO A 59 -8.37 -0.97 23.91
C PRO A 59 -7.77 -1.05 22.50
N VAL A 60 -6.44 -1.13 22.41
CA VAL A 60 -5.73 -1.32 21.14
C VAL A 60 -6.23 -2.58 20.42
N SER A 61 -6.52 -3.64 21.17
CA SER A 61 -7.04 -4.89 20.62
C SER A 61 -8.35 -4.71 19.85
N GLU A 62 -9.24 -3.83 20.32
CA GLU A 62 -10.49 -3.54 19.60
C GLU A 62 -10.24 -2.77 18.30
N ILE A 63 -9.29 -1.82 18.32
CA ILE A 63 -8.90 -1.09 17.11
C ILE A 63 -8.34 -2.06 16.08
N LEU A 64 -7.44 -2.95 16.49
CA LEU A 64 -6.84 -3.95 15.61
C LEU A 64 -7.87 -4.92 15.04
N GLU A 65 -8.80 -5.40 15.87
CA GLU A 65 -9.87 -6.27 15.40
C GLU A 65 -10.79 -5.56 14.39
N GLY A 66 -11.08 -4.29 14.61
CA GLY A 66 -11.86 -3.48 13.67
C GLY A 66 -11.17 -3.35 12.31
N ILE A 67 -9.86 -3.13 12.31
CA ILE A 67 -9.06 -3.08 11.09
C ILE A 67 -9.11 -4.43 10.37
N LYS A 68 -8.85 -5.52 11.08
CA LYS A 68 -8.86 -6.87 10.49
C LYS A 68 -10.22 -7.21 9.87
N LYS A 69 -11.31 -6.84 10.52
CA LYS A 69 -12.66 -7.06 9.99
C LYS A 69 -12.93 -6.30 8.71
N SER A 70 -12.29 -5.15 8.51
CA SER A 70 -12.44 -4.36 7.28
C SER A 70 -11.67 -4.95 6.10
N ILE A 71 -10.75 -5.88 6.35
CA ILE A 71 -9.90 -6.51 5.32
C ILE A 71 -10.50 -7.87 4.96
N PRO A 72 -10.81 -8.14 3.69
CA PRO A 72 -11.39 -9.43 3.30
C PRO A 72 -10.56 -10.65 3.73
N SER A 73 -9.22 -10.56 3.68
CA SER A 73 -8.36 -11.66 4.15
C SER A 73 -8.27 -11.75 5.68
N ASN A 74 -8.88 -10.82 6.40
CA ASN A 74 -9.02 -10.80 7.86
C ASN A 74 -7.68 -10.84 8.61
N ARG A 75 -6.65 -10.24 8.05
CA ARG A 75 -5.32 -10.11 8.66
C ARG A 75 -4.58 -8.91 8.11
N LEU A 76 -3.57 -8.45 8.86
CA LEU A 76 -2.61 -7.49 8.34
C LEU A 76 -1.65 -8.19 7.37
N GLY A 77 -1.14 -7.46 6.41
CA GLY A 77 -0.04 -7.92 5.58
C GLY A 77 1.26 -7.94 6.36
N LYS A 78 2.19 -8.80 5.96
CA LYS A 78 3.53 -8.85 6.54
C LYS A 78 4.47 -7.97 5.72
N PRO A 79 5.42 -7.26 6.34
CA PRO A 79 6.44 -6.51 5.60
C PRO A 79 7.16 -7.36 4.55
N SER A 80 7.41 -8.63 4.85
CA SER A 80 8.05 -9.57 3.90
C SER A 80 7.22 -9.78 2.63
N GLU A 81 5.90 -9.75 2.73
CA GLU A 81 5.03 -9.91 1.55
C GLU A 81 5.19 -8.72 0.58
N MET A 82 5.33 -7.51 1.12
CA MET A 82 5.64 -6.33 0.32
C MET A 82 7.05 -6.41 -0.29
N GLY A 83 8.02 -6.83 0.50
CA GLY A 83 9.40 -7.00 0.05
C GLY A 83 9.53 -8.04 -1.06
N GLN A 84 8.77 -9.13 -0.99
CA GLN A 84 8.74 -10.16 -2.03
C GLN A 84 8.22 -9.63 -3.36
N LEU A 85 7.17 -8.82 -3.35
CA LEU A 85 6.66 -8.19 -4.57
C LEU A 85 7.68 -7.19 -5.13
N ALA A 86 8.25 -6.34 -4.27
CA ALA A 86 9.26 -5.36 -4.70
C ALA A 86 10.46 -6.06 -5.34
N THR A 87 10.93 -7.14 -4.74
CA THR A 87 12.04 -7.94 -5.26
C THR A 87 11.71 -8.54 -6.63
N PHE A 88 10.51 -9.08 -6.79
CA PHE A 88 10.06 -9.62 -8.07
C PHE A 88 10.02 -8.52 -9.15
N LEU A 89 9.42 -7.37 -8.83
CA LEU A 89 9.31 -6.26 -9.79
C LEU A 89 10.68 -5.70 -10.18
N ALA A 90 11.66 -5.78 -9.28
CA ALA A 90 13.03 -5.33 -9.55
C ALA A 90 13.88 -6.38 -10.28
N SER A 91 13.34 -7.57 -10.51
CA SER A 91 14.09 -8.67 -11.15
C SER A 91 13.86 -8.69 -12.66
N ASP A 92 14.74 -9.42 -13.36
CA ASP A 92 14.61 -9.66 -14.80
C ASP A 92 13.32 -10.40 -15.18
N LYS A 93 12.73 -11.11 -14.22
CA LYS A 93 11.46 -11.84 -14.42
C LYS A 93 10.27 -10.90 -14.63
N ALA A 94 10.39 -9.65 -14.22
CA ALA A 94 9.36 -8.63 -14.37
C ALA A 94 9.69 -7.62 -15.48
N SER A 95 10.55 -7.98 -16.42
CA SER A 95 11.06 -7.05 -17.43
C SER A 95 9.98 -6.53 -18.39
N TYR A 96 8.84 -7.19 -18.50
CA TYR A 96 7.72 -6.77 -19.35
C TYR A 96 6.57 -6.17 -18.54
N ILE A 97 6.77 -5.95 -17.24
CA ILE A 97 5.80 -5.33 -16.34
C ILE A 97 6.23 -3.89 -16.08
N THR A 98 5.45 -2.93 -16.56
CA THR A 98 5.72 -1.52 -16.33
C THR A 98 4.43 -0.70 -16.38
N GLY A 99 4.40 0.41 -15.67
CA GLY A 99 3.24 1.30 -15.62
C GLY A 99 2.08 0.74 -14.81
N THR A 100 2.30 -0.26 -13.97
CA THR A 100 1.26 -0.88 -13.16
C THR A 100 1.13 -0.22 -11.79
N ALA A 101 -0.04 -0.37 -11.19
CA ALA A 101 -0.29 -0.06 -9.79
C ALA A 101 -0.85 -1.33 -9.15
N ILE A 102 -0.06 -1.97 -8.31
CA ILE A 102 -0.38 -3.29 -7.76
C ILE A 102 -0.75 -3.15 -6.28
N PRO A 103 -2.00 -3.42 -5.89
CA PRO A 103 -2.39 -3.41 -4.48
C PRO A 103 -1.81 -4.61 -3.72
N ILE A 104 -1.28 -4.35 -2.54
CA ILE A 104 -0.99 -5.35 -1.51
C ILE A 104 -1.82 -4.99 -0.29
N ASP A 105 -3.02 -5.54 -0.18
CA ASP A 105 -4.01 -5.05 0.78
C ASP A 105 -4.99 -6.13 1.29
N GLY A 106 -4.79 -7.38 0.95
CA GLY A 106 -5.68 -8.45 1.37
C GLY A 106 -7.10 -8.32 0.81
N GLY A 107 -7.28 -7.57 -0.27
CA GLY A 107 -8.58 -7.34 -0.89
C GLY A 107 -9.31 -6.09 -0.36
N PHE A 108 -8.62 -5.24 0.37
CA PHE A 108 -9.23 -4.04 0.98
C PHE A 108 -9.80 -3.07 -0.05
N LEU A 109 -9.07 -2.82 -1.15
CA LEU A 109 -9.58 -2.02 -2.25
C LEU A 109 -10.61 -2.81 -3.05
N ARG A 110 -11.74 -2.17 -3.30
CA ARG A 110 -12.85 -2.78 -4.05
C ARG A 110 -12.99 -2.26 -5.47
N SER A 111 -12.14 -1.30 -5.83
CA SER A 111 -12.07 -0.79 -7.20
C SER A 111 -11.15 -1.65 -8.05
N ILE A 112 -11.53 -1.81 -9.28
CA ILE A 112 -10.74 -2.54 -10.27
C ILE A 112 -9.61 -1.64 -10.78
#